data_50a0fb77d07766c04a26950e68ea200c
#
_entry.id   50a0fb77d07766c04a26950e68ea200c
#
_cell.length_a   1.000
_cell.length_b   1.000
_cell.length_c   1.000
_cell.angle_alpha   90.00
_cell.angle_beta   90.00
_cell.angle_gamma   90.00
#
_symmetry.space_group_name_H-M   'P 1'
#
loop_
_entity.id
_entity.type
_entity.pdbx_description
1 polymer ?
#
loop_
_entity_poly.entity_id
_entity_poly.type
_entity_poly.pdbx_seq_one_letter_code
_entity_poly.pdbx_strand_id
1 'polypeptide(L)'
;GNLVTVDFVCHGVPSQKVWQSYLNYELKMKQGQTGEGEFKSFKKISFRNKTNGWKKYNIELIFSDSQRYMQYFAENPYMIGFINNLYLRPSCYHCAFRSFRSHSNFTLADFWGVENIHPEIDDDKGVSVLFVNDNNAYVEKLLNRISYKKVSFDDVVLGNRSIVSSYDCPQYRHLFFKKLSLGFDFNLSILKPNLFDRVMMKIERTFQNKC
;
A
#
# COMPACT_ATOMS: atom_id res chain seq x y z
N GLY A 1 -18.35 11.91 27.35
CA GLY A 1 -16.89 11.82 27.56
C GLY A 1 -16.15 12.78 26.65
N ASN A 2 -14.95 13.19 27.05
CA ASN A 2 -14.13 14.17 26.32
C ASN A 2 -13.16 13.52 25.30
N LEU A 3 -13.41 12.25 24.93
CA LEU A 3 -12.59 11.53 23.97
C LEU A 3 -13.12 11.72 22.56
N VAL A 4 -12.26 12.12 21.64
CA VAL A 4 -12.53 12.14 20.20
C VAL A 4 -11.64 11.08 19.56
N THR A 5 -12.24 10.19 18.80
CA THR A 5 -11.54 9.10 18.11
C THR A 5 -11.48 9.40 16.61
N VAL A 6 -10.32 9.12 16.02
CA VAL A 6 -10.07 9.27 14.59
C VAL A 6 -9.48 7.99 14.08
N ASP A 7 -10.05 7.41 13.03
CA ASP A 7 -9.43 6.33 12.27
C ASP A 7 -9.07 6.77 10.85
N PHE A 8 -8.53 5.86 10.06
CA PHE A 8 -8.22 6.15 8.67
C PHE A 8 -8.47 4.94 7.77
N VAL A 9 -8.84 5.22 6.54
CA VAL A 9 -8.99 4.20 5.50
C VAL A 9 -7.63 3.67 5.11
N CYS A 10 -7.47 2.36 5.21
CA CYS A 10 -6.20 1.67 5.00
C CYS A 10 -6.31 0.69 3.83
N HIS A 11 -5.37 0.73 2.88
CA HIS A 11 -5.26 -0.27 1.82
C HIS A 11 -5.03 -1.68 2.41
N GLY A 12 -4.04 -1.79 3.29
CA GLY A 12 -3.64 -3.00 3.98
C GLY A 12 -2.23 -2.89 4.52
N VAL A 13 -1.84 -3.83 5.38
CA VAL A 13 -0.51 -3.90 5.97
C VAL A 13 0.29 -5.02 5.28
N PRO A 14 1.43 -4.73 4.67
CA PRO A 14 2.25 -5.75 4.03
C PRO A 14 2.95 -6.65 5.05
N SER A 15 3.34 -7.84 4.61
CA SER A 15 4.14 -8.77 5.42
C SER A 15 5.51 -8.17 5.75
N GLN A 16 5.88 -8.20 7.03
CA GLN A 16 7.20 -7.74 7.47
C GLN A 16 8.34 -8.56 6.86
N LYS A 17 8.16 -9.88 6.69
CA LYS A 17 9.14 -10.74 6.01
C LYS A 17 9.39 -10.31 4.58
N VAL A 18 8.34 -9.93 3.86
CA VAL A 18 8.44 -9.45 2.47
C VAL A 18 9.17 -8.11 2.42
N TRP A 19 8.87 -7.21 3.34
CA TRP A 19 9.59 -5.95 3.46
C TRP A 19 11.09 -6.16 3.70
N GLN A 20 11.45 -7.03 4.62
CA GLN A 20 12.86 -7.34 4.90
C GLN A 20 13.55 -7.98 3.69
N SER A 21 12.87 -8.87 2.97
CA SER A 21 13.41 -9.50 1.76
C SER A 21 13.64 -8.48 0.65
N TYR A 22 12.75 -7.50 0.48
CA TYR A 22 12.93 -6.41 -0.46
C TYR A 22 14.13 -5.52 -0.07
N LEU A 23 14.27 -5.14 1.18
CA LEU A 23 15.41 -4.35 1.64
C LEU A 23 16.75 -5.10 1.41
N ASN A 24 16.79 -6.38 1.73
CA ASN A 24 17.97 -7.22 1.48
C ASN A 24 18.30 -7.32 -0.02
N TYR A 25 17.27 -7.40 -0.87
CA TYR A 25 17.43 -7.38 -2.32
C TYR A 25 18.08 -6.05 -2.78
N GLU A 26 17.56 -4.91 -2.36
CA GLU A 26 18.11 -3.60 -2.73
C GLU A 26 19.55 -3.39 -2.24
N LEU A 27 19.89 -3.88 -1.04
CA LEU A 27 21.25 -3.86 -0.52
C LEU A 27 22.20 -4.70 -1.41
N LYS A 28 21.81 -5.93 -1.79
CA LYS A 28 22.59 -6.80 -2.66
C LYS A 28 22.81 -6.19 -4.04
N MET A 29 21.78 -5.61 -4.64
CA MET A 29 21.87 -4.95 -5.95
C MET A 29 22.87 -3.79 -5.91
N LYS A 30 22.91 -3.03 -4.81
CA LYS A 30 23.86 -1.95 -4.64
C LYS A 30 25.29 -2.43 -4.39
N GLN A 31 25.48 -3.49 -3.62
CA GLN A 31 26.81 -4.10 -3.40
C GLN A 31 27.41 -4.62 -4.70
N GLY A 32 26.62 -5.28 -5.55
CA GLY A 32 27.06 -5.77 -6.84
C GLY A 32 27.50 -4.68 -7.83
N GLN A 33 27.02 -3.44 -7.65
CA GLN A 33 27.39 -2.29 -8.50
C GLN A 33 28.68 -1.59 -8.06
N THR A 34 29.12 -1.74 -6.81
CA THR A 34 30.20 -0.91 -6.22
C THR A 34 31.48 -1.69 -5.94
N GLY A 35 31.51 -3.03 -6.15
CA GLY A 35 32.66 -3.84 -5.73
C GLY A 35 32.82 -3.87 -4.20
N GLU A 36 33.90 -4.42 -3.69
CA GLU A 36 34.20 -4.57 -2.27
C GLU A 36 33.99 -3.26 -1.49
N GLY A 37 33.07 -3.26 -0.54
CA GLY A 37 32.80 -2.08 0.30
C GLY A 37 31.84 -2.41 1.44
N GLU A 38 31.97 -1.65 2.54
CA GLU A 38 31.25 -1.74 3.80
C GLU A 38 29.78 -2.09 3.66
N PHE A 39 29.26 -2.85 4.64
CA PHE A 39 27.87 -3.24 4.77
C PHE A 39 26.96 -2.01 4.76
N LYS A 40 26.33 -1.74 3.63
CA LYS A 40 25.43 -0.58 3.49
C LYS A 40 24.16 -0.84 4.28
N SER A 41 23.75 0.14 5.05
CA SER A 41 22.47 0.18 5.74
C SER A 41 21.61 1.31 5.17
N PHE A 42 20.33 1.36 5.55
CA PHE A 42 19.47 2.47 5.16
C PHE A 42 19.51 3.58 6.22
N LYS A 43 19.76 4.80 5.76
CA LYS A 43 19.68 6.01 6.58
C LYS A 43 18.25 6.55 6.65
N LYS A 44 17.52 6.47 5.53
CA LYS A 44 16.12 6.95 5.42
C LYS A 44 15.38 6.18 4.35
N ILE A 45 14.09 5.95 4.60
CA ILE A 45 13.15 5.35 3.66
C ILE A 45 11.92 6.25 3.57
N SER A 46 11.46 6.51 2.37
CA SER A 46 10.20 7.21 2.11
C SER A 46 9.37 6.44 1.09
N PHE A 47 8.16 6.04 1.46
CA PHE A 47 7.23 5.35 0.56
C PHE A 47 6.50 6.28 -0.39
N ARG A 48 6.48 7.58 -0.08
CA ARG A 48 5.75 8.59 -0.85
C ARG A 48 6.57 9.86 -0.98
N ASN A 49 7.70 9.77 -1.70
CA ASN A 49 8.41 10.96 -2.13
C ASN A 49 7.62 11.61 -3.27
N LYS A 50 7.09 12.81 -3.01
CA LYS A 50 6.21 13.55 -3.92
C LYS A 50 6.96 14.54 -4.82
N THR A 51 8.25 14.37 -5.05
CA THR A 51 9.03 15.28 -5.93
C THR A 51 8.41 15.40 -7.32
N ASN A 52 7.76 14.33 -7.80
CA ASN A 52 7.08 14.29 -9.10
C ASN A 52 5.54 14.40 -8.98
N GLY A 53 5.05 14.95 -7.86
CA GLY A 53 3.61 15.06 -7.57
C GLY A 53 3.05 13.88 -6.78
N TRP A 54 1.79 14.03 -6.37
CA TRP A 54 1.05 13.01 -5.63
C TRP A 54 0.74 11.77 -6.48
N LYS A 55 0.33 11.99 -7.72
CA LYS A 55 -0.07 10.92 -8.65
C LYS A 55 1.11 10.12 -9.16
N LYS A 56 2.32 10.69 -9.15
CA LYS A 56 3.57 10.07 -9.63
C LYS A 56 4.63 9.98 -8.54
N TYR A 57 4.21 9.65 -7.32
CA TYR A 57 5.14 9.52 -6.21
C TYR A 57 6.15 8.38 -6.42
N ASN A 58 7.27 8.49 -5.70
CA ASN A 58 8.35 7.53 -5.74
C ASN A 58 8.52 6.84 -4.39
N ILE A 59 9.04 5.62 -4.40
CA ILE A 59 9.74 5.06 -3.24
C ILE A 59 11.19 5.59 -3.27
N GLU A 60 11.67 6.03 -2.11
CA GLU A 60 13.01 6.57 -1.97
C GLU A 60 13.74 5.83 -0.84
N LEU A 61 14.93 5.36 -1.15
CA LEU A 61 15.87 4.74 -0.21
C LEU A 61 17.15 5.58 -0.18
N ILE A 62 17.55 6.06 0.99
CA ILE A 62 18.83 6.73 1.21
C ILE A 62 19.71 5.79 2.02
N PHE A 63 20.85 5.41 1.46
CA PHE A 63 21.80 4.52 2.09
C PHE A 63 22.72 5.25 3.08
N SER A 64 23.44 4.51 3.91
CA SER A 64 24.36 5.05 4.93
C SER A 64 25.49 5.90 4.33
N ASP A 65 25.92 5.59 3.10
CA ASP A 65 26.89 6.37 2.32
C ASP A 65 26.28 7.59 1.63
N SER A 66 25.04 7.95 1.95
CA SER A 66 24.26 9.03 1.35
C SER A 66 23.90 8.85 -0.12
N GLN A 67 24.19 7.69 -0.73
CA GLN A 67 23.65 7.36 -2.04
C GLN A 67 22.12 7.29 -1.96
N ARG A 68 21.47 7.72 -3.04
CA ARG A 68 20.01 7.80 -3.14
C ARG A 68 19.54 6.88 -4.25
N TYR A 69 18.56 6.03 -3.93
CA TYR A 69 17.78 5.28 -4.89
C TYR A 69 16.36 5.79 -4.87
N MET A 70 15.82 6.09 -6.03
CA MET A 70 14.45 6.58 -6.17
C MET A 70 13.82 5.93 -7.40
N GLN A 71 12.65 5.35 -7.23
CA GLN A 71 11.93 4.68 -8.31
C GLN A 71 10.44 5.02 -8.25
N TYR A 72 9.84 5.20 -9.42
CA TYR A 72 8.41 5.41 -9.58
C TYR A 72 7.64 4.22 -9.00
N PHE A 73 6.59 4.48 -8.23
CA PHE A 73 5.87 3.43 -7.50
C PHE A 73 5.32 2.32 -8.41
N ALA A 74 4.87 2.68 -9.63
CA ALA A 74 4.31 1.72 -10.57
C ALA A 74 5.37 0.83 -11.26
N GLU A 75 6.65 1.14 -11.12
CA GLU A 75 7.78 0.36 -11.62
C GLU A 75 8.53 -0.36 -10.50
N ASN A 76 8.34 0.11 -9.27
CA ASN A 76 9.02 -0.49 -8.12
C ASN A 76 8.40 -1.85 -7.76
N PRO A 77 9.18 -2.94 -7.71
CA PRO A 77 8.65 -4.28 -7.51
C PRO A 77 7.94 -4.46 -6.17
N TYR A 78 8.42 -3.81 -5.11
CA TYR A 78 7.73 -3.86 -3.83
C TYR A 78 6.38 -3.13 -3.89
N MET A 79 6.31 -1.96 -4.51
CA MET A 79 5.05 -1.23 -4.64
C MET A 79 4.05 -1.95 -5.55
N ILE A 80 4.52 -2.56 -6.65
CA ILE A 80 3.69 -3.37 -7.55
C ILE A 80 3.03 -4.50 -6.78
N GLY A 81 3.80 -5.28 -6.03
CA GLY A 81 3.25 -6.38 -5.25
C GLY A 81 2.31 -5.93 -4.13
N PHE A 82 2.59 -4.80 -3.48
CA PHE A 82 1.74 -4.21 -2.46
C PHE A 82 0.39 -3.75 -3.02
N ILE A 83 0.40 -2.98 -4.10
CA ILE A 83 -0.82 -2.44 -4.73
C ILE A 83 -1.68 -3.57 -5.31
N ASN A 84 -1.06 -4.65 -5.80
CA ASN A 84 -1.76 -5.85 -6.25
C ASN A 84 -2.16 -6.79 -5.10
N ASN A 85 -2.06 -6.37 -3.84
CA ASN A 85 -2.48 -7.11 -2.65
C ASN A 85 -1.72 -8.42 -2.41
N LEU A 86 -0.58 -8.65 -3.04
CA LEU A 86 0.07 -9.96 -3.12
C LEU A 86 0.53 -10.48 -1.75
N TYR A 87 0.93 -9.59 -0.85
CA TYR A 87 1.52 -9.96 0.44
C TYR A 87 0.97 -9.16 1.63
N LEU A 88 -0.28 -8.74 1.54
CA LEU A 88 -0.96 -8.18 2.71
C LEU A 88 -1.04 -9.23 3.82
N ARG A 89 -1.16 -8.79 5.06
CA ARG A 89 -1.44 -9.69 6.20
C ARG A 89 -2.77 -10.40 5.97
N PRO A 90 -2.93 -11.67 6.38
CA PRO A 90 -4.18 -12.40 6.19
C PRO A 90 -5.41 -11.67 6.72
N SER A 91 -5.31 -11.00 7.88
CA SER A 91 -6.37 -10.19 8.46
C SER A 91 -6.83 -9.01 7.59
N CYS A 92 -5.98 -8.51 6.67
CA CYS A 92 -6.34 -7.40 5.79
C CYS A 92 -7.34 -7.82 4.70
N TYR A 93 -7.36 -9.10 4.31
CA TYR A 93 -8.34 -9.62 3.34
C TYR A 93 -9.76 -9.76 3.96
N HIS A 94 -9.85 -9.76 5.29
CA HIS A 94 -11.11 -9.84 6.05
C HIS A 94 -11.11 -8.79 7.17
N CYS A 95 -10.78 -7.54 6.82
CA CYS A 95 -10.60 -6.48 7.79
C CYS A 95 -11.89 -6.18 8.56
N ALA A 96 -11.84 -6.29 9.89
CA ALA A 96 -12.98 -6.05 10.75
C ALA A 96 -13.36 -4.56 10.85
N PHE A 97 -12.47 -3.64 10.47
CA PHE A 97 -12.64 -2.19 10.63
C PHE A 97 -13.13 -1.47 9.37
N ARG A 98 -13.37 -2.18 8.26
CA ARG A 98 -13.93 -1.59 7.03
C ARG A 98 -15.37 -1.11 7.25
N SER A 99 -15.80 -0.21 6.36
CA SER A 99 -17.18 0.33 6.39
C SER A 99 -17.53 0.98 7.72
N PHE A 100 -16.61 1.77 8.26
CA PHE A 100 -16.78 2.54 9.51
C PHE A 100 -17.09 1.70 10.76
N ARG A 101 -16.76 0.41 10.75
CA ARG A 101 -17.00 -0.49 11.89
C ARG A 101 -16.09 -0.25 13.09
N SER A 102 -15.13 0.67 13.00
CA SER A 102 -14.36 1.18 14.14
C SER A 102 -15.19 2.04 15.08
N HIS A 103 -16.35 2.56 14.60
CA HIS A 103 -17.20 3.50 15.33
C HIS A 103 -16.45 4.75 15.84
N SER A 104 -15.42 5.20 15.11
CA SER A 104 -14.70 6.43 15.41
C SER A 104 -15.56 7.66 15.08
N ASN A 105 -15.30 8.79 15.74
CA ASN A 105 -16.03 10.05 15.46
C ASN A 105 -15.68 10.59 14.07
N PHE A 106 -14.44 10.39 13.62
CA PHE A 106 -13.96 10.81 12.32
C PHE A 106 -13.19 9.69 11.62
N THR A 107 -13.28 9.65 10.29
CA THR A 107 -12.45 8.77 9.46
C THR A 107 -11.75 9.59 8.39
N LEU A 108 -10.44 9.45 8.28
CA LEU A 108 -9.62 10.09 7.26
C LEU A 108 -9.36 9.14 6.10
N ALA A 109 -9.34 9.67 4.88
CA ALA A 109 -8.98 8.91 3.68
C ALA A 109 -8.22 9.78 2.67
N ASP A 110 -7.51 9.13 1.75
CA ASP A 110 -7.04 9.77 0.53
C ASP A 110 -8.18 9.84 -0.49
N PHE A 111 -8.35 10.96 -1.18
CA PHE A 111 -9.29 11.10 -2.28
C PHE A 111 -8.63 10.70 -3.60
N TRP A 112 -8.47 9.41 -3.82
CA TRP A 112 -7.96 8.90 -5.09
C TRP A 112 -8.94 9.18 -6.23
N GLY A 113 -8.43 9.64 -7.37
CA GLY A 113 -9.25 9.96 -8.54
C GLY A 113 -9.94 11.31 -8.48
N VAL A 114 -9.61 12.17 -7.50
CA VAL A 114 -10.17 13.51 -7.36
C VAL A 114 -10.01 14.35 -8.63
N GLU A 115 -8.91 14.18 -9.34
CA GLU A 115 -8.60 14.89 -10.60
C GLU A 115 -9.62 14.63 -11.71
N ASN A 116 -10.32 13.50 -11.66
CA ASN A 116 -11.34 13.14 -12.66
C ASN A 116 -12.75 13.60 -12.27
N ILE A 117 -12.99 13.82 -10.98
CA ILE A 117 -14.33 14.10 -10.43
C ILE A 117 -14.44 15.56 -10.00
N HIS A 118 -13.41 16.06 -9.32
CA HIS A 118 -13.34 17.41 -8.80
C HIS A 118 -11.98 18.07 -9.13
N PRO A 119 -11.67 18.26 -10.42
CA PRO A 119 -10.36 18.80 -10.85
C PRO A 119 -10.05 20.18 -10.27
N GLU A 120 -11.05 20.95 -9.89
CA GLU A 120 -10.89 22.30 -9.33
C GLU A 120 -10.28 22.32 -7.93
N ILE A 121 -10.23 21.19 -7.22
CA ILE A 121 -9.57 21.06 -5.90
C ILE A 121 -8.30 20.23 -5.95
N ASP A 122 -7.91 19.73 -7.10
CA ASP A 122 -6.67 18.93 -7.28
C ASP A 122 -5.48 19.86 -7.58
N ASP A 123 -4.49 19.88 -6.70
CA ASP A 123 -3.23 20.60 -6.90
C ASP A 123 -2.01 19.65 -7.00
N ASP A 124 -2.26 18.37 -7.21
CA ASP A 124 -1.28 17.27 -7.24
C ASP A 124 -0.41 17.16 -5.95
N LYS A 125 -0.87 17.71 -4.84
CA LYS A 125 -0.26 17.49 -3.51
C LYS A 125 -0.97 16.40 -2.71
N GLY A 126 -2.16 16.02 -3.17
CA GLY A 126 -3.07 15.05 -2.57
C GLY A 126 -4.17 15.73 -1.76
N VAL A 127 -5.39 15.31 -2.00
CA VAL A 127 -6.60 15.77 -1.30
C VAL A 127 -7.00 14.74 -0.27
N SER A 128 -7.23 15.18 0.96
CA SER A 128 -7.73 14.32 2.04
C SER A 128 -9.25 14.37 2.09
N VAL A 129 -9.85 13.25 2.44
CA VAL A 129 -11.27 13.14 2.77
C VAL A 129 -11.43 13.05 4.28
N LEU A 130 -12.41 13.77 4.80
CA LEU A 130 -12.85 13.65 6.17
C LEU A 130 -14.31 13.16 6.19
N PHE A 131 -14.54 11.97 6.71
CA PHE A 131 -15.86 11.50 7.06
C PHE A 131 -16.17 11.89 8.49
N VAL A 132 -17.33 12.49 8.68
CA VAL A 132 -17.89 12.83 9.99
C VAL A 132 -18.90 11.76 10.34
N ASN A 133 -18.55 10.85 11.24
CA ASN A 133 -19.34 9.67 11.57
C ASN A 133 -20.31 9.91 12.75
N ASP A 134 -20.06 10.97 13.51
CA ASP A 134 -20.87 11.35 14.66
C ASP A 134 -21.00 12.88 14.74
N ASN A 135 -22.22 13.36 14.93
CA ASN A 135 -22.49 14.78 15.03
C ASN A 135 -22.30 15.26 16.48
N ASN A 136 -21.09 15.68 16.81
CA ASN A 136 -20.74 16.17 18.14
C ASN A 136 -20.21 17.61 18.11
N ALA A 137 -20.11 18.25 19.30
CA ALA A 137 -19.69 19.66 19.44
C ALA A 137 -18.27 19.96 18.87
N TYR A 138 -17.44 18.95 18.60
CA TYR A 138 -16.10 19.13 18.02
C TYR A 138 -16.14 19.29 16.50
N VAL A 139 -17.20 18.81 15.83
CA VAL A 139 -17.35 18.88 14.37
C VAL A 139 -17.34 20.33 13.91
N GLU A 140 -18.20 21.17 14.49
CA GLU A 140 -18.29 22.58 14.14
C GLU A 140 -16.96 23.31 14.38
N LYS A 141 -16.32 23.05 15.53
CA LYS A 141 -15.02 23.64 15.86
C LYS A 141 -13.93 23.24 14.87
N LEU A 142 -13.95 21.98 14.38
CA LEU A 142 -13.00 21.49 13.39
C LEU A 142 -13.26 22.14 12.03
N LEU A 143 -14.51 22.12 11.57
CA LEU A 143 -14.87 22.63 10.24
C LEU A 143 -14.59 24.14 10.10
N ASN A 144 -14.70 24.90 11.17
CA ASN A 144 -14.36 26.33 11.19
C ASN A 144 -12.84 26.60 11.09
N ARG A 145 -11.99 25.58 11.19
CA ARG A 145 -10.51 25.70 11.15
C ARG A 145 -9.87 25.11 9.91
N ILE A 146 -10.64 24.51 9.02
CA ILE A 146 -10.15 23.88 7.80
C ILE A 146 -10.89 24.46 6.59
N SER A 147 -10.19 24.51 5.46
CA SER A 147 -10.84 24.72 4.15
C SER A 147 -11.34 23.40 3.63
N TYR A 148 -12.60 23.30 3.27
CA TYR A 148 -13.17 22.06 2.77
C TYR A 148 -14.25 22.32 1.71
N LYS A 149 -14.48 21.29 0.88
CA LYS A 149 -15.60 21.19 -0.04
C LYS A 149 -16.42 19.94 0.32
N LYS A 150 -17.73 20.08 0.40
CA LYS A 150 -18.60 18.90 0.55
C LYS A 150 -18.68 18.15 -0.77
N VAL A 151 -18.51 16.85 -0.71
CA VAL A 151 -18.57 15.93 -1.86
C VAL A 151 -19.49 14.77 -1.55
N SER A 152 -19.95 14.03 -2.58
CA SER A 152 -20.78 12.86 -2.35
C SER A 152 -19.92 11.68 -1.84
N PHE A 153 -20.56 10.77 -1.10
CA PHE A 153 -19.92 9.55 -0.64
C PHE A 153 -19.49 8.67 -1.83
N ASP A 154 -20.33 8.57 -2.84
CA ASP A 154 -20.12 7.75 -4.02
C ASP A 154 -18.90 8.22 -4.83
N ASP A 155 -18.70 9.54 -4.96
CA ASP A 155 -17.51 10.12 -5.62
C ASP A 155 -16.22 9.65 -4.95
N VAL A 156 -16.20 9.61 -3.62
CA VAL A 156 -15.02 9.19 -2.87
C VAL A 156 -14.79 7.68 -2.97
N VAL A 157 -15.85 6.88 -2.87
CA VAL A 157 -15.78 5.41 -2.96
C VAL A 157 -15.31 4.96 -4.34
N LEU A 158 -15.71 5.66 -5.40
CA LEU A 158 -15.31 5.35 -6.77
C LEU A 158 -13.78 5.30 -6.93
N GLY A 159 -13.06 6.22 -6.32
CA GLY A 159 -11.58 6.26 -6.33
C GLY A 159 -10.93 5.41 -5.22
N ASN A 160 -11.65 5.11 -4.14
CA ASN A 160 -11.08 4.43 -2.98
C ASN A 160 -11.97 3.32 -2.42
N ARG A 161 -11.99 2.17 -3.11
CA ARG A 161 -12.73 0.97 -2.70
C ARG A 161 -12.41 0.54 -1.25
N SER A 162 -11.23 0.89 -0.73
CA SER A 162 -10.82 0.53 0.63
C SER A 162 -11.76 1.07 1.72
N ILE A 163 -12.59 2.04 1.42
CA ILE A 163 -13.59 2.58 2.34
C ILE A 163 -14.62 1.52 2.72
N VAL A 164 -15.14 0.79 1.73
CA VAL A 164 -16.30 -0.10 1.89
C VAL A 164 -15.96 -1.58 1.89
N SER A 165 -14.86 -2.01 1.27
CA SER A 165 -14.55 -3.43 1.16
C SER A 165 -13.08 -3.75 1.30
N SER A 166 -12.78 -4.95 1.80
CA SER A 166 -11.44 -5.54 1.73
C SER A 166 -11.12 -5.99 0.31
N TYR A 167 -9.84 -6.15 0.03
CA TYR A 167 -9.37 -6.75 -1.22
C TYR A 167 -9.38 -8.27 -1.13
N ASP A 168 -9.60 -8.92 -2.26
CA ASP A 168 -9.51 -10.38 -2.35
C ASP A 168 -8.06 -10.84 -2.25
N CYS A 169 -7.85 -12.00 -1.64
CA CYS A 169 -6.53 -12.63 -1.59
C CYS A 169 -6.15 -13.14 -3.00
N PRO A 170 -5.03 -12.68 -3.59
CA PRO A 170 -4.62 -13.14 -4.91
C PRO A 170 -4.37 -14.65 -4.95
N GLN A 171 -4.86 -15.32 -5.99
CA GLN A 171 -4.73 -16.78 -6.15
C GLN A 171 -3.29 -17.27 -6.16
N TYR A 172 -2.35 -16.45 -6.64
CA TYR A 172 -0.93 -16.79 -6.72
C TYR A 172 -0.10 -16.31 -5.51
N ARG A 173 -0.76 -15.83 -4.45
CA ARG A 173 -0.08 -15.39 -3.22
C ARG A 173 0.79 -16.49 -2.60
N HIS A 174 0.30 -17.73 -2.55
CA HIS A 174 1.06 -18.86 -2.01
C HIS A 174 2.33 -19.16 -2.84
N LEU A 175 2.24 -19.06 -4.17
CA LEU A 175 3.37 -19.24 -5.06
C LEU A 175 4.45 -18.17 -4.85
N PHE A 176 4.05 -16.92 -4.65
CA PHE A 176 4.98 -15.85 -4.29
C PHE A 176 5.78 -16.19 -3.03
N PHE A 177 5.09 -16.57 -1.94
CA PHE A 177 5.76 -16.94 -0.69
C PHE A 177 6.62 -18.19 -0.84
N LYS A 178 6.20 -19.16 -1.63
CA LYS A 178 7.00 -20.37 -1.94
C LYS A 178 8.28 -20.00 -2.67
N LYS A 179 8.21 -19.21 -3.73
CA LYS A 179 9.39 -18.72 -4.45
C LYS A 179 10.35 -17.97 -3.50
N LEU A 180 9.80 -17.06 -2.70
CA LEU A 180 10.60 -16.29 -1.75
C LEU A 180 11.29 -17.19 -0.70
N SER A 181 10.60 -18.23 -0.19
CA SER A 181 11.17 -19.19 0.77
C SER A 181 12.25 -20.11 0.16
N LEU A 182 12.20 -20.33 -1.15
CA LEU A 182 13.21 -21.09 -1.90
C LEU A 182 14.42 -20.22 -2.30
N GLY A 183 14.45 -18.94 -1.90
CA GLY A 183 15.54 -18.03 -2.16
C GLY A 183 15.55 -17.42 -3.57
N PHE A 184 14.42 -17.49 -4.29
CA PHE A 184 14.30 -16.78 -5.56
C PHE A 184 14.48 -15.27 -5.34
N ASP A 185 15.05 -14.61 -6.34
CA ASP A 185 15.16 -13.17 -6.38
C ASP A 185 13.81 -12.48 -6.16
N PHE A 186 13.83 -11.36 -5.46
CA PHE A 186 12.60 -10.65 -5.09
C PHE A 186 11.78 -10.24 -6.32
N ASN A 187 12.44 -9.72 -7.36
CA ASN A 187 11.79 -9.34 -8.60
C ASN A 187 11.15 -10.53 -9.32
N LEU A 188 11.86 -11.66 -9.40
CA LEU A 188 11.35 -12.88 -10.00
C LEU A 188 10.16 -13.45 -9.23
N SER A 189 10.16 -13.28 -7.91
CA SER A 189 9.06 -13.75 -7.05
C SER A 189 7.77 -12.98 -7.26
N ILE A 190 7.83 -11.69 -7.63
CA ILE A 190 6.67 -10.82 -7.87
C ILE A 190 6.04 -11.04 -9.25
N LEU A 191 6.77 -11.56 -10.22
CA LEU A 191 6.23 -11.77 -11.56
C LEU A 191 4.97 -12.64 -11.52
N LYS A 192 3.97 -12.24 -12.31
CA LYS A 192 2.75 -13.04 -12.50
C LYS A 192 3.14 -14.47 -12.91
N PRO A 193 2.36 -15.47 -12.46
CA PRO A 193 2.64 -16.86 -12.82
C PRO A 193 2.74 -17.07 -14.33
N ASN A 194 3.84 -17.64 -14.76
CA ASN A 194 4.00 -18.09 -16.15
C ASN A 194 3.18 -19.37 -16.39
N LEU A 195 3.22 -19.92 -17.61
CA LEU A 195 2.46 -21.12 -17.96
C LEU A 195 2.84 -22.32 -17.08
N PHE A 196 4.13 -22.51 -16.80
CA PHE A 196 4.63 -23.58 -15.92
C PHE A 196 4.11 -23.41 -14.49
N ASP A 197 4.21 -22.21 -13.92
CA ASP A 197 3.69 -21.89 -12.60
C ASP A 197 2.17 -22.18 -12.49
N ARG A 198 1.41 -21.86 -13.55
CA ARG A 198 -0.04 -22.13 -13.60
C ARG A 198 -0.38 -23.61 -13.65
N VAL A 199 0.41 -24.40 -14.37
CA VAL A 199 0.27 -25.86 -14.41
C VAL A 199 0.58 -26.44 -13.03
N MET A 200 1.68 -26.04 -12.41
CA MET A 200 2.05 -26.50 -11.06
C MET A 200 0.97 -26.16 -10.02
N MET A 201 0.42 -24.96 -10.05
CA MET A 201 -0.69 -24.59 -9.17
C MET A 201 -1.95 -25.45 -9.36
N LYS A 202 -2.27 -25.85 -10.60
CA LYS A 202 -3.39 -26.78 -10.87
C LYS A 202 -3.13 -28.17 -10.29
N ILE A 203 -1.93 -28.68 -10.47
CA ILE A 203 -1.52 -29.99 -9.93
C ILE A 203 -1.62 -29.96 -8.39
N GLU A 204 -1.05 -28.98 -7.73
CA GLU A 204 -1.11 -28.86 -6.26
C GLU A 204 -2.57 -28.82 -5.72
N ARG A 205 -3.46 -28.08 -6.38
CA ARG A 205 -4.90 -28.05 -6.02
C ARG A 205 -5.57 -29.41 -6.15
N THR A 206 -5.21 -30.19 -7.17
CA THR A 206 -5.76 -31.53 -7.37
C THR A 206 -5.33 -32.48 -6.26
N PHE A 207 -4.12 -32.34 -5.74
CA PHE A 207 -3.63 -33.16 -4.61
C PHE A 207 -4.20 -32.69 -3.25
N GLN A 208 -4.37 -31.39 -3.02
CA GLN A 208 -4.94 -30.86 -1.79
C GLN A 208 -6.45 -31.19 -1.63
N ASN A 209 -7.18 -31.33 -2.72
CA ASN A 209 -8.59 -31.75 -2.71
C ASN A 209 -8.78 -33.27 -2.56
N LYS A 210 -7.72 -34.06 -2.47
CA LYS A 210 -7.75 -35.50 -2.27
C LYS A 210 -7.33 -35.95 -0.85
N CYS A 211 -6.96 -35.02 -0.01
CA CYS A 211 -6.77 -35.18 1.43
C CYS A 211 -7.86 -34.47 2.18
#